data_fd32471f8d17d3b6dbef81afe6c3f2b9
#
_entry.id   fd32471f8d17d3b6dbef81afe6c3f2b9
#
_cell.length_a   1.000
_cell.length_b   1.000
_cell.length_c   1.000
_cell.angle_alpha   90.00
_cell.angle_beta   90.00
_cell.angle_gamma   90.00
#
_symmetry.space_group_name_H-M   'P 1'
#
loop_
_entity.id
_entity.type
_entity.pdbx_description
1 polymer ?
#
loop_
_entity_poly.entity_id
_entity_poly.type
_entity_poly.pdbx_seq_one_letter_code
_entity_poly.pdbx_strand_id
1 'polypeptide(L)' 'MVNIKRSVFIMFKLKIDYVEYENKSLRLPKDLINNVQKLANENNLSFNKVVIQCIEYALEHKVDK' A
#
# COMPACT_ATOMS: atom_id res chain seq x y z
N MET A 1 -9.81 -4.85 30.26
CA MET A 1 -8.48 -4.37 30.07
C MET A 1 -8.15 -4.29 28.59
N VAL A 2 -8.12 -5.41 28.00
CA VAL A 2 -7.88 -5.43 26.58
C VAL A 2 -8.95 -4.67 25.83
N ASN A 3 -10.12 -4.68 26.36
CA ASN A 3 -11.22 -4.04 25.67
C ASN A 3 -11.04 -2.54 25.57
N ILE A 4 -10.56 -1.97 26.62
CA ILE A 4 -10.35 -0.55 26.62
C ILE A 4 -9.31 -0.20 25.59
N LYS A 5 -8.26 -0.95 25.56
CA LYS A 5 -7.27 -0.74 24.56
C LYS A 5 -7.84 -0.89 23.20
N ARG A 6 -8.69 -1.85 23.07
CA ARG A 6 -9.31 -2.09 21.79
C ARG A 6 -10.11 -0.90 21.34
N SER A 7 -10.83 -0.29 22.25
CA SER A 7 -11.60 0.88 21.91
C SER A 7 -10.71 1.99 21.41
N VAL A 8 -9.66 2.23 22.13
CA VAL A 8 -8.72 3.25 21.71
C VAL A 8 -8.10 2.90 20.39
N PHE A 9 -7.79 1.65 20.21
CA PHE A 9 -7.23 1.20 18.96
C PHE A 9 -8.17 1.42 17.81
N ILE A 10 -9.41 1.15 18.03
CA ILE A 10 -10.39 1.30 16.99
C ILE A 10 -10.45 2.74 16.53
N MET A 11 -10.44 3.65 17.45
CA MET A 11 -10.42 5.04 17.08
C MET A 11 -9.15 5.40 16.33
N PHE A 12 -8.06 4.85 16.77
CA PHE A 12 -6.80 5.04 16.11
C PHE A 12 -6.88 4.54 14.68
N LYS A 13 -7.45 3.38 14.52
CA LYS A 13 -7.56 2.79 13.20
C LYS A 13 -8.42 3.63 12.29
N LEU A 14 -9.44 4.18 12.84
CA LEU A 14 -10.30 5.03 12.03
C LEU A 14 -9.52 6.21 11.49
N LYS A 15 -8.63 6.73 12.27
CA LYS A 15 -7.80 7.80 11.79
C LYS A 15 -6.90 7.35 10.67
N ILE A 16 -6.32 6.20 10.84
CA ILE A 16 -5.45 5.65 9.83
C ILE A 16 -6.22 5.34 8.57
N ASP A 17 -7.44 4.87 8.75
CA ASP A 17 -8.26 4.52 7.61
C ASP A 17 -8.73 5.73 6.86
N TYR A 18 -8.47 6.87 7.39
CA TYR A 18 -8.88 8.11 6.75
C TYR A 18 -7.90 8.54 5.70
N VAL A 19 -7.33 7.60 5.00
CA VAL A 19 -6.45 7.93 3.91
C VAL A 19 -7.30 8.24 2.70
N GLU A 20 -7.07 9.39 2.13
CA GLU A 20 -7.78 9.80 0.94
C GLU A 20 -7.07 9.25 -0.28
N TYR A 21 -7.85 8.74 -1.21
CA TYR A 21 -7.29 8.17 -2.42
C TYR A 21 -7.70 9.00 -3.62
N GLU A 22 -6.78 9.13 -4.55
CA GLU A 22 -7.02 9.80 -5.81
C GLU A 22 -6.67 8.86 -6.92
N ASN A 23 -7.44 8.93 -8.00
CA ASN A 23 -7.14 8.13 -9.16
C ASN A 23 -6.06 8.80 -9.99
N LYS A 24 -5.08 8.02 -10.36
CA LYS A 24 -4.01 8.48 -11.22
C LYS A 24 -3.77 7.45 -12.29
N SER A 25 -3.66 7.89 -13.51
CA SER A 25 -3.38 6.99 -14.62
C SER A 25 -1.88 6.88 -14.83
N LEU A 26 -1.43 5.66 -14.98
CA LEU A 26 -0.03 5.39 -15.21
C LEU A 26 0.12 4.53 -16.45
N ARG A 27 1.20 4.77 -17.15
CA ARG A 27 1.56 3.94 -18.29
C ARG A 27 2.81 3.18 -17.90
N LEU A 28 2.67 1.88 -17.82
CA LEU A 28 3.76 1.03 -17.35
C LEU A 28 4.12 0.02 -18.44
N PRO A 29 5.38 -0.37 -18.49
CA PRO A 29 5.77 -1.45 -19.39
C PRO A 29 5.00 -2.72 -19.07
N LYS A 30 4.69 -3.48 -20.10
CA LYS A 30 3.93 -4.69 -19.91
C LYS A 30 4.64 -5.66 -18.97
N ASP A 31 5.94 -5.76 -19.13
CA ASP A 31 6.70 -6.68 -18.29
C ASP A 31 6.59 -6.30 -16.82
N LEU A 32 6.64 -5.02 -16.55
CA LEU A 32 6.52 -4.55 -15.19
C LEU A 32 5.15 -4.86 -14.62
N ILE A 33 4.12 -4.64 -15.42
CA ILE A 33 2.77 -4.94 -14.99
C ILE A 33 2.64 -6.42 -14.65
N ASN A 34 3.18 -7.27 -15.50
CA ASN A 34 3.10 -8.71 -15.26
C ASN A 34 3.84 -9.10 -13.99
N ASN A 35 4.98 -8.52 -13.77
CA ASN A 35 5.77 -8.83 -12.58
C ASN A 35 5.04 -8.40 -11.32
N VAL A 36 4.46 -7.24 -11.34
CA VAL A 36 3.74 -6.75 -10.18
C VAL A 36 2.51 -7.61 -9.93
N GLN A 37 1.81 -7.96 -11.01
CA GLN A 37 0.63 -8.80 -10.86
C GLN A 37 0.99 -10.16 -10.28
N LYS A 38 2.09 -10.70 -10.73
CA LYS A 38 2.55 -11.98 -10.21
C LYS A 38 2.87 -11.87 -8.73
N LEU A 39 3.55 -10.81 -8.36
CA LEU A 39 3.90 -10.60 -6.97
C LEU A 39 2.65 -10.45 -6.11
N ALA A 40 1.67 -9.74 -6.63
CA ALA A 40 0.42 -9.55 -5.91
C ALA A 40 -0.27 -10.89 -5.70
N ASN A 41 -0.34 -11.70 -6.74
CA ASN A 41 -1.00 -12.99 -6.65
C ASN A 41 -0.30 -13.89 -5.64
N GLU A 42 1.00 -13.87 -5.64
CA GLU A 42 1.77 -14.71 -4.75
C GLU A 42 1.59 -14.34 -3.29
N ASN A 43 1.23 -13.10 -3.04
CA ASN A 43 1.07 -12.63 -1.68
C ASN A 43 -0.37 -12.33 -1.32
N ASN A 44 -1.29 -12.71 -2.17
CA ASN A 44 -2.71 -12.51 -1.91
C ASN A 44 -3.03 -11.04 -1.70
N LEU A 45 -2.40 -10.20 -2.48
CA LEU A 45 -2.63 -8.77 -2.42
C LEU A 45 -3.19 -8.30 -3.74
N SER A 46 -3.82 -7.14 -3.72
CA SER A 46 -4.28 -6.54 -4.96
C SER A 46 -3.10 -5.90 -5.67
N PHE A 47 -3.26 -5.74 -6.98
CA PHE A 47 -2.26 -5.05 -7.78
C PHE A 47 -1.98 -3.67 -7.21
N ASN A 48 -3.05 -2.95 -6.89
CA ASN A 48 -2.91 -1.60 -6.39
C ASN A 48 -2.13 -1.56 -5.08
N LYS A 49 -2.38 -2.54 -4.22
CA LYS A 49 -1.70 -2.58 -2.94
C LYS A 49 -0.21 -2.77 -3.13
N VAL A 50 0.18 -3.64 -4.04
CA VAL A 50 1.58 -3.88 -4.29
C VAL A 50 2.23 -2.62 -4.87
N VAL A 51 1.53 -1.95 -5.77
CA VAL A 51 2.06 -0.73 -6.35
C VAL A 51 2.32 0.31 -5.26
N ILE A 52 1.36 0.47 -4.36
CA ILE A 52 1.50 1.44 -3.28
C ILE A 52 2.72 1.11 -2.43
N GLN A 53 2.86 -0.15 -2.07
CA GLN A 53 3.99 -0.54 -1.24
C GLN A 53 5.32 -0.34 -1.94
N CYS A 54 5.35 -0.62 -3.22
CA CYS A 54 6.59 -0.43 -3.97
C CYS A 54 6.97 1.03 -4.03
N ILE A 55 5.99 1.89 -4.22
CA ILE A 55 6.26 3.31 -4.27
C ILE A 55 6.73 3.81 -2.91
N GLU A 56 6.08 3.36 -1.88
CA GLU A 56 6.46 3.77 -0.54
C GLU A 56 7.89 3.32 -0.21
N TYR A 57 8.19 2.10 -0.60
CA TYR A 57 9.53 1.58 -0.36
C TYR A 57 10.57 2.41 -1.11
N ALA A 58 10.27 2.73 -2.36
CA ALA A 58 11.22 3.48 -3.17
C ALA A 58 11.47 4.86 -2.58
N LEU A 59 10.41 5.49 -2.09
CA LEU A 59 10.56 6.81 -1.52
C LEU A 59 11.34 6.79 -0.22
N GLU A 60 11.17 5.74 0.55
CA GLU A 60 11.89 5.60 1.81
C GLU A 60 13.35 5.28 1.59
N HIS A 61 13.65 4.59 0.51
CA HIS A 61 15.02 4.12 0.26
C HIS A 61 15.66 4.83 -0.89
N LYS A 62 15.14 6.00 -1.22
CA LYS A 62 15.75 6.73 -2.32
C LYS A 62 17.16 7.14 -1.97
N VAL A 63 17.97 7.19 -2.97
CA VAL A 63 19.35 7.54 -2.79
C VAL A 63 19.55 8.96 -3.27
N ASP A 64 20.18 9.74 -2.45
CA ASP A 64 20.47 11.11 -2.84
C ASP A 64 21.57 11.13 -3.87
N LYS A 65 21.30 11.87 -4.92
CA LYS A 65 22.31 11.96 -5.97
C LYS A 65 22.90 13.31 -6.07
#